data_3c8888fbb8a7424602836b199bda465a
#
_entry.id   3c8888fbb8a7424602836b199bda465a
#
_cell.length_a   1.000
_cell.length_b   1.000
_cell.length_c   1.000
_cell.angle_alpha   90.00
_cell.angle_beta   90.00
_cell.angle_gamma   90.00
#
_symmetry.space_group_name_H-M   'P 1'
#
loop_
_entity.id
_entity.type
_entity.pdbx_description
1 polymer ?
#
loop_
_entity_poly.entity_id
_entity_poly.type
_entity_poly.pdbx_seq_one_letter_code
_entity_poly.pdbx_strand_id
1 'polypeptide(L)'
;MAHRRVTIQDIADACGLSRNTVSKVFNNRGAVPEATKRTVLQKAKELGYYQLPESGMSAPVGQACNIALLTGNDPQGHSFGSLVITSFTDQISRAGYNLKMFRVSEEEAANRSLPPHLLLNETAGIIAIELFDKEYCDMLCTVGIPTVFIDTYANSGISLLNSDLVTMENYTSTALLTRHLIRCGATCFGFVGDIAHCLSFKERWLGYRTALQEAGLSSVEPCSILAKDDAPYGDTDWLLEQLRAMPRIPDAFVCANDYLAIHLMTAVKKMGLSVPNDVMITGFDGSPESSVVDPPLTTAQIPSMDLGRTAAYILLNRIQNPSHPNIRVYVNTVPLLRDSTR
;
A
#
# COMPACT_ATOMS: atom_id res chain seq x y z
N MET A 1 -39.11 19.08 13.93
CA MET A 1 -39.71 19.18 12.58
C MET A 1 -38.81 18.39 11.64
N ALA A 2 -39.32 17.36 10.96
CA ALA A 2 -38.54 16.57 10.04
C ALA A 2 -38.20 17.43 8.82
N HIS A 3 -36.91 17.65 8.53
CA HIS A 3 -36.48 18.32 7.31
C HIS A 3 -36.90 17.48 6.11
N ARG A 4 -37.81 18.00 5.29
CA ARG A 4 -38.20 17.38 4.03
C ARG A 4 -37.00 17.32 3.11
N ARG A 5 -36.64 16.11 2.67
CA ARG A 5 -35.49 15.88 1.75
C ARG A 5 -35.78 16.54 0.39
N VAL A 6 -34.89 17.41 -0.06
CA VAL A 6 -35.00 18.09 -1.38
C VAL A 6 -34.94 17.05 -2.50
N THR A 7 -35.77 17.16 -3.50
CA THR A 7 -35.87 16.23 -4.64
C THR A 7 -35.47 16.92 -5.95
N ILE A 8 -35.21 16.11 -7.00
CA ILE A 8 -34.96 16.63 -8.38
C ILE A 8 -36.15 17.51 -8.85
N GLN A 9 -37.37 17.22 -8.40
CA GLN A 9 -38.54 18.03 -8.75
C GLN A 9 -38.49 19.42 -8.10
N ASP A 10 -38.07 19.52 -6.85
CA ASP A 10 -37.94 20.79 -6.14
C ASP A 10 -36.87 21.70 -6.84
N ILE A 11 -35.78 21.09 -7.38
CA ILE A 11 -34.77 21.82 -8.15
C ILE A 11 -35.32 22.25 -9.50
N ALA A 12 -36.10 21.39 -10.18
CA ALA A 12 -36.69 21.71 -11.47
C ALA A 12 -37.65 22.90 -11.35
N ASP A 13 -38.48 22.88 -10.33
CA ASP A 13 -39.44 23.96 -10.00
C ASP A 13 -38.69 25.26 -9.68
N ALA A 14 -37.60 25.19 -8.89
CA ALA A 14 -36.78 26.36 -8.55
C ALA A 14 -35.97 26.95 -9.73
N CYS A 15 -35.68 26.15 -10.75
CA CYS A 15 -34.98 26.60 -11.96
C CYS A 15 -35.92 26.97 -13.11
N GLY A 16 -37.24 26.72 -12.99
CA GLY A 16 -38.21 26.87 -14.09
C GLY A 16 -37.97 25.90 -15.24
N LEU A 17 -37.40 24.70 -14.96
CA LEU A 17 -37.04 23.69 -15.93
C LEU A 17 -37.85 22.41 -15.77
N SER A 18 -37.91 21.58 -16.80
CA SER A 18 -38.54 20.26 -16.66
C SER A 18 -37.68 19.34 -15.78
N ARG A 19 -38.34 18.44 -15.00
CA ARG A 19 -37.66 17.39 -14.24
C ARG A 19 -36.69 16.57 -15.10
N ASN A 20 -37.05 16.34 -16.37
CA ASN A 20 -36.20 15.62 -17.33
C ASN A 20 -34.94 16.40 -17.69
N THR A 21 -35.03 17.73 -17.84
CA THR A 21 -33.84 18.58 -18.08
C THR A 21 -32.89 18.57 -16.90
N VAL A 22 -33.43 18.70 -15.66
CA VAL A 22 -32.60 18.63 -14.43
C VAL A 22 -31.98 17.25 -14.27
N SER A 23 -32.73 16.18 -14.51
CA SER A 23 -32.23 14.81 -14.51
C SER A 23 -31.10 14.60 -15.54
N LYS A 24 -31.22 15.19 -16.74
CA LYS A 24 -30.14 15.14 -17.76
C LYS A 24 -28.89 15.86 -17.32
N VAL A 25 -29.00 16.97 -16.58
CA VAL A 25 -27.84 17.69 -15.99
C VAL A 25 -27.13 16.79 -14.97
N PHE A 26 -27.84 16.21 -14.01
CA PHE A 26 -27.24 15.34 -12.98
C PHE A 26 -26.70 14.02 -13.53
N ASN A 27 -27.29 13.51 -14.59
CA ASN A 27 -26.87 12.25 -15.21
C ASN A 27 -25.90 12.44 -16.40
N ASN A 28 -25.48 13.67 -16.67
CA ASN A 28 -24.64 14.06 -17.81
C ASN A 28 -25.11 13.47 -19.16
N ARG A 29 -26.44 13.31 -19.36
CA ARG A 29 -27.06 12.71 -20.54
C ARG A 29 -27.62 13.78 -21.47
N GLY A 30 -27.17 13.75 -22.73
CA GLY A 30 -27.64 14.64 -23.80
C GLY A 30 -27.02 16.04 -23.76
N ALA A 31 -27.20 16.78 -24.87
CA ALA A 31 -26.67 18.15 -25.01
C ALA A 31 -27.52 19.13 -24.19
N VAL A 32 -27.09 19.44 -22.98
CA VAL A 32 -27.64 20.53 -22.16
C VAL A 32 -26.64 21.69 -22.21
N PRO A 33 -27.08 22.93 -22.54
CA PRO A 33 -26.19 24.10 -22.57
C PRO A 33 -25.48 24.32 -21.24
N GLU A 34 -24.19 24.71 -21.28
CA GLU A 34 -23.36 24.91 -20.07
C GLU A 34 -23.95 25.97 -19.10
N ALA A 35 -24.60 27.00 -19.62
CA ALA A 35 -25.29 28.01 -18.82
C ALA A 35 -26.41 27.34 -17.98
N THR A 36 -27.20 26.46 -18.61
CA THR A 36 -28.28 25.72 -17.93
C THR A 36 -27.73 24.75 -16.90
N LYS A 37 -26.61 24.06 -17.18
CA LYS A 37 -25.94 23.18 -16.20
C LYS A 37 -25.53 23.96 -14.96
N ARG A 38 -24.86 25.12 -15.14
CA ARG A 38 -24.42 25.98 -14.03
C ARG A 38 -25.60 26.42 -13.16
N THR A 39 -26.69 26.88 -13.78
CA THR A 39 -27.90 27.32 -13.05
C THR A 39 -28.50 26.19 -12.21
N VAL A 40 -28.63 24.99 -12.77
CA VAL A 40 -29.16 23.82 -12.07
C VAL A 40 -28.29 23.41 -10.90
N LEU A 41 -26.95 23.34 -11.11
CA LEU A 41 -26.00 22.95 -10.07
C LEU A 41 -25.96 23.98 -8.92
N GLN A 42 -26.01 25.27 -9.26
CA GLN A 42 -26.03 26.33 -8.26
C GLN A 42 -27.33 26.27 -7.41
N LYS A 43 -28.47 26.07 -8.05
CA LYS A 43 -29.77 26.00 -7.37
C LYS A 43 -29.87 24.77 -6.48
N ALA A 44 -29.35 23.65 -6.93
CA ALA A 44 -29.27 22.43 -6.13
C ALA A 44 -28.43 22.62 -4.85
N LYS A 45 -27.32 23.35 -4.94
CA LYS A 45 -26.47 23.71 -3.79
C LYS A 45 -27.20 24.64 -2.82
N GLU A 46 -27.91 25.66 -3.32
CA GLU A 46 -28.70 26.60 -2.52
C GLU A 46 -29.84 25.90 -1.75
N LEU A 47 -30.46 24.90 -2.37
CA LEU A 47 -31.52 24.12 -1.76
C LEU A 47 -31.07 23.01 -0.82
N GLY A 48 -29.73 22.80 -0.69
CA GLY A 48 -29.16 21.75 0.14
C GLY A 48 -29.38 20.33 -0.42
N TYR A 49 -29.37 20.18 -1.75
CA TYR A 49 -29.48 18.89 -2.38
C TYR A 49 -28.13 18.14 -2.28
N TYR A 50 -27.98 17.29 -1.29
CA TYR A 50 -26.73 16.61 -0.88
C TYR A 50 -26.30 15.44 -1.80
N GLN A 51 -26.88 15.26 -2.96
CA GLN A 51 -26.42 14.29 -3.98
C GLN A 51 -25.45 14.92 -5.01
N LEU A 52 -24.98 16.13 -4.77
CA LEU A 52 -23.95 16.75 -5.60
C LEU A 52 -22.58 16.30 -5.18
N PRO A 53 -21.78 15.68 -6.07
CA PRO A 53 -20.34 15.57 -5.86
C PRO A 53 -19.73 16.98 -5.90
N GLU A 54 -18.93 17.33 -4.92
CA GLU A 54 -18.25 18.65 -4.86
C GLU A 54 -17.13 18.84 -5.91
N SER A 55 -16.87 17.84 -6.72
CA SER A 55 -15.92 17.89 -7.85
C SER A 55 -16.49 17.10 -9.02
N GLY A 56 -16.35 17.62 -10.23
CA GLY A 56 -16.93 17.13 -11.48
C GLY A 56 -16.52 15.71 -11.94
N MET A 57 -16.35 14.79 -11.01
CA MET A 57 -16.05 13.38 -11.20
C MET A 57 -17.16 12.55 -10.54
N SER A 58 -18.36 12.56 -11.11
CA SER A 58 -19.44 11.65 -10.68
C SER A 58 -19.33 10.36 -11.47
N ALA A 59 -19.41 9.23 -10.78
CA ALA A 59 -19.69 7.95 -11.44
C ALA A 59 -20.99 8.08 -12.24
N PRO A 60 -21.06 7.70 -13.51
CA PRO A 60 -22.25 7.79 -14.32
C PRO A 60 -23.36 6.91 -13.72
N VAL A 61 -24.56 7.45 -13.59
CA VAL A 61 -25.73 6.69 -13.13
C VAL A 61 -25.99 5.52 -14.07
N GLY A 62 -25.89 4.28 -13.53
CA GLY A 62 -26.01 3.03 -14.29
C GLY A 62 -24.66 2.34 -14.57
N GLN A 63 -23.54 2.86 -14.08
CA GLN A 63 -22.25 2.17 -14.05
C GLN A 63 -21.95 1.60 -12.66
N ALA A 64 -21.01 0.64 -12.64
CA ALA A 64 -20.50 0.06 -11.40
C ALA A 64 -19.99 1.15 -10.46
N CYS A 65 -20.51 1.21 -9.26
CA CYS A 65 -20.16 2.23 -8.26
C CYS A 65 -19.24 1.70 -7.17
N ASN A 66 -18.79 0.45 -7.27
CA ASN A 66 -17.95 -0.17 -6.27
C ASN A 66 -16.51 -0.30 -6.77
N ILE A 67 -15.57 -0.09 -5.88
CA ILE A 67 -14.17 -0.50 -6.04
C ILE A 67 -13.95 -1.67 -5.09
N ALA A 68 -13.38 -2.76 -5.60
CA ALA A 68 -13.04 -3.93 -4.82
C ALA A 68 -11.61 -3.80 -4.28
N LEU A 69 -11.42 -3.91 -2.97
CA LEU A 69 -10.12 -4.13 -2.36
C LEU A 69 -9.94 -5.63 -2.15
N LEU A 70 -8.88 -6.17 -2.73
CA LEU A 70 -8.47 -7.55 -2.55
C LEU A 70 -7.19 -7.59 -1.71
N THR A 71 -7.17 -8.44 -0.66
CA THR A 71 -6.00 -8.64 0.19
C THR A 71 -5.86 -10.10 0.61
N GLY A 72 -4.63 -10.62 0.69
CA GLY A 72 -4.34 -11.96 1.21
C GLY A 72 -4.32 -12.01 2.74
N ASN A 73 -3.99 -10.90 3.38
CA ASN A 73 -3.83 -10.80 4.82
C ASN A 73 -5.04 -10.16 5.51
N ASP A 74 -5.10 -10.30 6.84
CA ASP A 74 -6.05 -9.52 7.64
C ASP A 74 -5.54 -8.07 7.74
N PRO A 75 -6.25 -7.10 7.16
CA PRO A 75 -5.80 -5.71 7.15
C PRO A 75 -5.72 -5.07 8.55
N GLN A 76 -6.23 -5.75 9.59
CA GLN A 76 -6.20 -5.26 10.96
C GLN A 76 -4.88 -5.58 11.69
N GLY A 77 -4.01 -6.42 11.12
CA GLY A 77 -2.78 -6.88 11.77
C GLY A 77 -1.61 -5.89 11.74
N HIS A 78 -1.55 -4.96 10.80
CA HIS A 78 -0.42 -4.04 10.64
C HIS A 78 -0.87 -2.59 10.35
N SER A 79 -0.29 -1.63 11.05
CA SER A 79 -0.62 -0.19 10.95
C SER A 79 -0.41 0.40 9.55
N PHE A 80 0.50 -0.16 8.75
CA PHE A 80 0.77 0.28 7.37
C PHE A 80 -0.48 0.21 6.48
N GLY A 81 -1.12 -0.95 6.40
CA GLY A 81 -2.29 -1.16 5.55
C GLY A 81 -3.48 -0.26 5.91
N SER A 82 -3.71 -0.01 7.20
CA SER A 82 -4.87 0.75 7.67
C SER A 82 -4.85 2.22 7.19
N LEU A 83 -3.71 2.89 7.23
CA LEU A 83 -3.57 4.27 6.76
C LEU A 83 -3.68 4.39 5.24
N VAL A 84 -3.13 3.43 4.52
CA VAL A 84 -3.25 3.33 3.05
C VAL A 84 -4.72 3.18 2.67
N ILE A 85 -5.44 2.22 3.29
CA ILE A 85 -6.86 1.95 3.03
C ILE A 85 -7.71 3.18 3.38
N THR A 86 -7.46 3.83 4.51
CA THR A 86 -8.18 5.03 4.93
C THR A 86 -8.07 6.13 3.89
N SER A 87 -6.85 6.49 3.49
CA SER A 87 -6.62 7.58 2.54
C SER A 87 -7.12 7.24 1.12
N PHE A 88 -7.00 5.98 0.72
CA PHE A 88 -7.57 5.48 -0.52
C PHE A 88 -9.10 5.61 -0.52
N THR A 89 -9.75 5.14 0.55
CA THR A 89 -11.22 5.20 0.72
C THR A 89 -11.73 6.63 0.66
N ASP A 90 -11.06 7.56 1.34
CA ASP A 90 -11.42 8.98 1.31
C ASP A 90 -11.42 9.55 -0.12
N GLN A 91 -10.43 9.19 -0.94
CA GLN A 91 -10.33 9.69 -2.31
C GLN A 91 -11.40 9.10 -3.22
N ILE A 92 -11.61 7.77 -3.18
CA ILE A 92 -12.62 7.14 -4.03
C ILE A 92 -14.05 7.54 -3.63
N SER A 93 -14.30 7.75 -2.33
CA SER A 93 -15.60 8.22 -1.84
C SER A 93 -15.93 9.62 -2.34
N ARG A 94 -14.96 10.53 -2.40
CA ARG A 94 -15.12 11.86 -3.02
C ARG A 94 -15.42 11.78 -4.52
N ALA A 95 -14.94 10.74 -5.19
CA ALA A 95 -15.24 10.46 -6.59
C ALA A 95 -16.57 9.70 -6.79
N GLY A 96 -17.31 9.40 -5.72
CA GLY A 96 -18.62 8.76 -5.76
C GLY A 96 -18.59 7.23 -5.79
N TYR A 97 -17.46 6.61 -5.45
CA TYR A 97 -17.33 5.15 -5.38
C TYR A 97 -17.40 4.65 -3.94
N ASN A 98 -17.89 3.42 -3.75
CA ASN A 98 -17.87 2.69 -2.49
C ASN A 98 -16.74 1.69 -2.48
N LEU A 99 -16.10 1.47 -1.33
CA LEU A 99 -15.13 0.38 -1.15
C LEU A 99 -15.84 -0.88 -0.67
N LYS A 100 -15.61 -2.00 -1.36
CA LYS A 100 -15.96 -3.35 -0.90
C LYS A 100 -14.66 -4.12 -0.66
N MET A 101 -14.46 -4.63 0.55
CA MET A 101 -13.25 -5.37 0.91
C MET A 101 -13.48 -6.87 0.81
N PHE A 102 -12.53 -7.59 0.25
CA PHE A 102 -12.54 -9.04 0.10
C PHE A 102 -11.19 -9.59 0.55
N ARG A 103 -11.21 -10.60 1.40
CA ARG A 103 -10.04 -11.40 1.67
C ARG A 103 -9.95 -12.52 0.64
N VAL A 104 -8.80 -12.67 0.02
CA VAL A 104 -8.49 -13.80 -0.85
C VAL A 104 -7.95 -14.92 0.03
N SER A 105 -8.64 -16.06 0.06
CA SER A 105 -8.17 -17.26 0.77
C SER A 105 -7.06 -17.97 0.01
N GLU A 106 -6.29 -18.82 0.69
CA GLU A 106 -5.28 -19.66 0.06
C GLU A 106 -5.87 -20.56 -1.03
N GLU A 107 -7.10 -21.07 -0.82
CA GLU A 107 -7.82 -21.89 -1.80
C GLU A 107 -8.18 -21.09 -3.06
N GLU A 108 -8.67 -19.85 -2.89
CA GLU A 108 -8.98 -18.96 -4.01
C GLU A 108 -7.71 -18.57 -4.78
N ALA A 109 -6.62 -18.31 -4.07
CA ALA A 109 -5.32 -18.01 -4.69
C ALA A 109 -4.81 -19.22 -5.50
N ALA A 110 -4.80 -20.42 -4.91
CA ALA A 110 -4.36 -21.64 -5.56
C ALA A 110 -5.22 -22.02 -6.78
N ASN A 111 -6.54 -21.82 -6.69
CA ASN A 111 -7.49 -22.09 -7.77
C ASN A 111 -7.61 -20.96 -8.80
N ARG A 112 -6.92 -19.82 -8.58
CA ARG A 112 -7.03 -18.61 -9.42
C ARG A 112 -8.48 -18.16 -9.59
N SER A 113 -9.24 -18.18 -8.52
CA SER A 113 -10.65 -17.81 -8.50
C SER A 113 -10.86 -16.51 -7.72
N LEU A 114 -11.81 -15.71 -8.17
CA LEU A 114 -12.21 -14.50 -7.45
C LEU A 114 -13.07 -14.85 -6.24
N PRO A 115 -13.05 -14.02 -5.17
CA PRO A 115 -13.96 -14.21 -4.04
C PRO A 115 -15.43 -14.32 -4.49
N PRO A 116 -16.23 -15.25 -3.94
CA PRO A 116 -17.56 -15.60 -4.48
C PRO A 116 -18.56 -14.44 -4.55
N HIS A 117 -18.40 -13.44 -3.68
CA HIS A 117 -19.29 -12.27 -3.63
C HIS A 117 -18.74 -11.05 -4.37
N LEU A 118 -17.62 -11.18 -5.09
CA LEU A 118 -17.11 -10.15 -5.97
C LEU A 118 -17.83 -10.21 -7.31
N LEU A 119 -18.76 -9.28 -7.54
CA LEU A 119 -19.53 -9.21 -8.77
C LEU A 119 -18.86 -8.24 -9.75
N LEU A 120 -18.27 -8.76 -10.82
CA LEU A 120 -17.52 -7.97 -11.81
C LEU A 120 -18.39 -6.90 -12.48
N ASN A 121 -19.67 -7.17 -12.72
CA ASN A 121 -20.60 -6.22 -13.31
C ASN A 121 -20.97 -5.03 -12.40
N GLU A 122 -20.68 -5.12 -11.09
CA GLU A 122 -20.86 -4.04 -10.12
C GLU A 122 -19.54 -3.36 -9.73
N THR A 123 -18.41 -3.84 -10.24
CA THR A 123 -17.06 -3.42 -9.87
C THR A 123 -16.46 -2.55 -10.95
N ALA A 124 -16.18 -1.28 -10.64
CA ALA A 124 -15.56 -0.31 -11.55
C ALA A 124 -14.04 -0.43 -11.59
N GLY A 125 -13.43 -0.88 -10.50
CA GLY A 125 -11.99 -1.00 -10.36
C GLY A 125 -11.62 -1.94 -9.21
N ILE A 126 -10.39 -2.43 -9.25
CA ILE A 126 -9.79 -3.29 -8.23
C ILE A 126 -8.53 -2.62 -7.68
N ILE A 127 -8.38 -2.61 -6.37
CA ILE A 127 -7.10 -2.37 -5.70
C ILE A 127 -6.66 -3.65 -5.01
N ALA A 128 -5.45 -4.11 -5.30
CA ALA A 128 -4.84 -5.29 -4.71
C ALA A 128 -3.73 -4.87 -3.75
N ILE A 129 -3.81 -5.29 -2.49
CA ILE A 129 -2.86 -4.96 -1.43
C ILE A 129 -2.42 -6.25 -0.76
N GLU A 130 -1.09 -6.43 -0.56
CA GLU A 130 -0.54 -7.61 0.10
C GLU A 130 -0.99 -8.94 -0.57
N LEU A 131 -1.03 -8.93 -1.89
CA LEU A 131 -1.22 -10.11 -2.72
C LEU A 131 0.09 -10.41 -3.45
N PHE A 132 0.75 -11.50 -3.05
CA PHE A 132 2.10 -11.83 -3.50
C PHE A 132 2.19 -13.15 -4.27
N ASP A 133 1.07 -13.86 -4.44
CA ASP A 133 1.01 -15.00 -5.35
C ASP A 133 1.05 -14.52 -6.81
N LYS A 134 2.11 -14.93 -7.53
CA LYS A 134 2.35 -14.48 -8.89
C LYS A 134 1.21 -14.83 -9.83
N GLU A 135 0.73 -16.07 -9.74
CA GLU A 135 -0.25 -16.60 -10.68
C GLU A 135 -1.63 -16.00 -10.46
N TYR A 136 -1.93 -15.68 -9.18
CA TYR A 136 -3.14 -14.95 -8.83
C TYR A 136 -3.09 -13.49 -9.30
N CYS A 137 -1.95 -12.80 -9.11
CA CYS A 137 -1.75 -11.43 -9.60
C CYS A 137 -1.85 -11.36 -11.14
N ASP A 138 -1.23 -12.31 -11.84
CA ASP A 138 -1.31 -12.40 -13.30
C ASP A 138 -2.75 -12.67 -13.78
N MET A 139 -3.51 -13.52 -13.06
CA MET A 139 -4.93 -13.74 -13.33
C MET A 139 -5.74 -12.45 -13.15
N LEU A 140 -5.53 -11.70 -12.06
CA LEU A 140 -6.22 -10.42 -11.83
C LEU A 140 -5.98 -9.42 -12.97
N CYS A 141 -4.81 -9.42 -13.58
CA CYS A 141 -4.52 -8.58 -14.75
C CYS A 141 -5.36 -8.92 -15.99
N THR A 142 -6.02 -10.10 -16.01
CA THR A 142 -6.81 -10.58 -17.15
C THR A 142 -8.33 -10.48 -16.95
N VAL A 143 -8.82 -10.09 -15.78
CA VAL A 143 -10.26 -10.04 -15.46
C VAL A 143 -11.02 -8.94 -16.21
N GLY A 144 -10.31 -8.04 -16.91
CA GLY A 144 -10.92 -6.96 -17.70
C GLY A 144 -11.44 -5.77 -16.88
N ILE A 145 -11.15 -5.71 -15.58
CA ILE A 145 -11.46 -4.60 -14.68
C ILE A 145 -10.18 -3.79 -14.43
N PRO A 146 -10.21 -2.43 -14.50
CA PRO A 146 -9.10 -1.59 -14.10
C PRO A 146 -8.53 -1.99 -12.74
N THR A 147 -7.26 -2.38 -12.68
CA THR A 147 -6.62 -2.88 -11.47
C THR A 147 -5.35 -2.10 -11.17
N VAL A 148 -5.16 -1.75 -9.88
CA VAL A 148 -3.92 -1.16 -9.35
C VAL A 148 -3.43 -2.02 -8.20
N PHE A 149 -2.15 -2.35 -8.21
CA PHE A 149 -1.50 -3.07 -7.11
C PHE A 149 -0.77 -2.08 -6.19
N ILE A 150 -0.84 -2.31 -4.88
CA ILE A 150 0.09 -1.72 -3.90
C ILE A 150 1.02 -2.82 -3.45
N ASP A 151 2.26 -2.75 -3.91
CA ASP A 151 3.26 -3.82 -3.88
C ASP A 151 2.81 -5.06 -4.67
N THR A 152 3.69 -6.05 -4.81
CA THR A 152 3.41 -7.27 -5.59
C THR A 152 4.48 -8.34 -5.30
N TYR A 153 4.43 -9.47 -5.99
CA TYR A 153 5.39 -10.57 -5.84
C TYR A 153 6.83 -10.17 -6.20
N ALA A 154 7.79 -10.79 -5.54
CA ALA A 154 9.21 -10.42 -5.56
C ALA A 154 9.87 -10.35 -6.95
N ASN A 155 9.45 -11.18 -7.89
CA ASN A 155 10.07 -11.27 -9.21
C ASN A 155 9.31 -10.53 -10.33
N SER A 156 8.41 -9.61 -9.99
CA SER A 156 7.65 -8.80 -10.94
C SER A 156 8.51 -7.91 -11.86
N GLY A 157 9.79 -7.75 -11.53
CA GLY A 157 10.75 -7.03 -12.38
C GLY A 157 11.15 -7.76 -13.66
N ILE A 158 11.04 -9.09 -13.70
CA ILE A 158 11.43 -9.93 -14.83
C ILE A 158 10.22 -10.28 -15.72
N SER A 159 9.06 -10.57 -15.11
CA SER A 159 7.78 -10.66 -15.82
C SER A 159 7.00 -9.40 -15.51
N LEU A 160 6.78 -8.56 -16.51
CA LEU A 160 6.03 -7.31 -16.33
C LEU A 160 4.62 -7.64 -15.86
N LEU A 161 4.28 -7.23 -14.64
CA LEU A 161 2.90 -7.18 -14.18
C LEU A 161 2.11 -6.31 -15.18
N ASN A 162 1.10 -6.88 -15.84
CA ASN A 162 0.32 -6.17 -16.85
C ASN A 162 -0.78 -5.32 -16.19
N SER A 163 -0.40 -4.46 -15.24
CA SER A 163 -1.29 -3.59 -14.49
C SER A 163 -0.52 -2.38 -13.96
N ASP A 164 -1.24 -1.40 -13.41
CA ASP A 164 -0.62 -0.30 -12.68
C ASP A 164 -0.09 -0.79 -11.33
N LEU A 165 1.08 -0.29 -10.95
CA LEU A 165 1.73 -0.60 -9.68
C LEU A 165 2.10 0.70 -8.96
N VAL A 166 1.68 0.79 -7.71
CA VAL A 166 2.14 1.82 -6.77
C VAL A 166 2.91 1.12 -5.66
N THR A 167 4.10 1.59 -5.38
CA THR A 167 4.91 1.03 -4.29
C THR A 167 5.69 2.14 -3.59
N MET A 168 6.23 1.84 -2.41
CA MET A 168 7.16 2.72 -1.74
C MET A 168 8.56 2.58 -2.36
N GLU A 169 9.35 3.63 -2.27
CA GLU A 169 10.76 3.57 -2.64
C GLU A 169 11.53 2.75 -1.58
N ASN A 170 12.01 1.60 -1.95
CA ASN A 170 12.61 0.61 -1.06
C ASN A 170 14.13 0.59 -1.13
N TYR A 171 14.65 0.69 -2.37
CA TYR A 171 16.06 0.45 -2.67
C TYR A 171 16.98 1.54 -2.12
N THR A 172 16.70 2.80 -2.44
CA THR A 172 17.56 3.93 -2.06
C THR A 172 17.54 4.15 -0.56
N SER A 173 16.36 4.08 0.08
CA SER A 173 16.24 4.28 1.52
C SER A 173 16.95 3.17 2.30
N THR A 174 16.84 1.91 1.89
CA THR A 174 17.59 0.82 2.53
C THR A 174 19.10 0.96 2.30
N ALA A 175 19.53 1.38 1.10
CA ALA A 175 20.94 1.66 0.85
C ALA A 175 21.47 2.82 1.74
N LEU A 176 20.66 3.86 1.96
CA LEU A 176 21.01 4.97 2.85
C LEU A 176 21.14 4.51 4.31
N LEU A 177 20.21 3.70 4.81
CA LEU A 177 20.28 3.12 6.15
C LEU A 177 21.51 2.22 6.30
N THR A 178 21.81 1.41 5.31
CA THR A 178 23.01 0.55 5.32
C THR A 178 24.31 1.37 5.31
N ARG A 179 24.38 2.43 4.48
CA ARG A 179 25.53 3.35 4.48
C ARG A 179 25.67 4.08 5.81
N HIS A 180 24.55 4.38 6.50
CA HIS A 180 24.60 4.95 7.84
C HIS A 180 25.27 3.98 8.83
N LEU A 181 24.89 2.71 8.84
CA LEU A 181 25.49 1.69 9.69
C LEU A 181 27.01 1.53 9.41
N ILE A 182 27.41 1.56 8.13
CA ILE A 182 28.84 1.53 7.74
C ILE A 182 29.58 2.75 8.33
N ARG A 183 29.00 3.94 8.24
CA ARG A 183 29.58 5.16 8.85
C ARG A 183 29.68 5.10 10.36
N CYS A 184 28.77 4.36 11.02
CA CYS A 184 28.82 4.07 12.45
C CYS A 184 29.89 3.01 12.81
N GLY A 185 30.63 2.50 11.84
CA GLY A 185 31.76 1.58 12.05
C GLY A 185 31.42 0.09 11.94
N ALA A 186 30.22 -0.29 11.51
CA ALA A 186 29.88 -1.68 11.26
C ALA A 186 30.69 -2.23 10.08
N THR A 187 31.20 -3.45 10.24
CA THR A 187 32.01 -4.17 9.24
C THR A 187 31.42 -5.53 8.88
N CYS A 188 30.60 -6.10 9.74
CA CYS A 188 29.87 -7.34 9.53
C CYS A 188 28.37 -7.07 9.59
N PHE A 189 27.65 -7.57 8.59
CA PHE A 189 26.24 -7.26 8.40
C PHE A 189 25.41 -8.52 8.22
N GLY A 190 24.18 -8.50 8.73
CA GLY A 190 23.14 -9.46 8.44
C GLY A 190 21.89 -8.77 7.88
N PHE A 191 21.11 -9.51 7.09
CA PHE A 191 19.77 -9.11 6.66
C PHE A 191 18.74 -10.03 7.29
N VAL A 192 17.57 -9.50 7.65
CA VAL A 192 16.48 -10.29 8.22
C VAL A 192 15.22 -10.06 7.42
N GLY A 193 14.67 -11.14 6.83
CA GLY A 193 13.44 -11.16 6.06
C GLY A 193 13.51 -12.04 4.82
N ASP A 194 12.36 -12.54 4.39
CA ASP A 194 12.23 -13.35 3.17
C ASP A 194 12.38 -12.50 1.90
N ILE A 195 13.48 -12.63 1.22
CA ILE A 195 13.79 -11.88 -0.01
C ILE A 195 12.97 -12.33 -1.24
N ALA A 196 12.20 -13.41 -1.10
CA ALA A 196 11.32 -13.94 -2.14
C ALA A 196 9.84 -13.65 -1.86
N HIS A 197 9.49 -13.08 -0.70
CA HIS A 197 8.12 -12.79 -0.29
C HIS A 197 7.44 -11.78 -1.22
N CYS A 198 7.92 -10.55 -1.27
CA CYS A 198 7.34 -9.47 -2.06
C CYS A 198 8.41 -8.61 -2.75
N LEU A 199 7.96 -7.76 -3.68
CA LEU A 199 8.86 -6.85 -4.41
C LEU A 199 9.58 -5.90 -3.45
N SER A 200 8.88 -5.36 -2.45
CA SER A 200 9.46 -4.45 -1.46
C SER A 200 10.62 -5.09 -0.71
N PHE A 201 10.48 -6.33 -0.20
CA PHE A 201 11.55 -7.01 0.50
C PHE A 201 12.73 -7.30 -0.43
N LYS A 202 12.45 -7.67 -1.68
CA LYS A 202 13.48 -7.87 -2.71
C LYS A 202 14.28 -6.60 -3.00
N GLU A 203 13.60 -5.47 -3.15
CA GLU A 203 14.25 -4.18 -3.42
C GLU A 203 15.06 -3.70 -2.21
N ARG A 204 14.56 -3.91 -0.97
CA ARG A 204 15.28 -3.62 0.28
C ARG A 204 16.57 -4.45 0.37
N TRP A 205 16.48 -5.75 0.08
CA TRP A 205 17.67 -6.61 -0.01
C TRP A 205 18.68 -6.13 -1.05
N LEU A 206 18.23 -5.71 -2.24
CA LEU A 206 19.11 -5.19 -3.27
C LEU A 206 19.77 -3.87 -2.85
N GLY A 207 19.04 -2.96 -2.21
CA GLY A 207 19.59 -1.72 -1.66
C GLY A 207 20.66 -1.98 -0.60
N TYR A 208 20.40 -2.91 0.33
CA TYR A 208 21.37 -3.38 1.32
C TYR A 208 22.63 -3.91 0.66
N ARG A 209 22.52 -4.85 -0.27
CA ARG A 209 23.69 -5.44 -0.97
C ARG A 209 24.50 -4.41 -1.73
N THR A 210 23.83 -3.50 -2.43
CA THR A 210 24.52 -2.46 -3.19
C THR A 210 25.36 -1.55 -2.29
N ALA A 211 24.83 -1.12 -1.14
CA ALA A 211 25.57 -0.29 -0.21
C ALA A 211 26.81 -1.00 0.35
N LEU A 212 26.73 -2.29 0.63
CA LEU A 212 27.89 -3.09 1.05
C LEU A 212 28.93 -3.22 -0.07
N GLN A 213 28.49 -3.52 -1.29
CA GLN A 213 29.38 -3.66 -2.45
C GLN A 213 30.15 -2.35 -2.74
N GLU A 214 29.47 -1.21 -2.68
CA GLU A 214 30.09 0.11 -2.86
C GLU A 214 31.15 0.41 -1.79
N ALA A 215 30.97 -0.11 -0.58
CA ALA A 215 31.93 0.02 0.52
C ALA A 215 33.04 -1.04 0.50
N GLY A 216 33.07 -1.94 -0.49
CA GLY A 216 34.03 -3.05 -0.55
C GLY A 216 33.78 -4.13 0.50
N LEU A 217 32.58 -4.16 1.11
CA LEU A 217 32.17 -5.15 2.09
C LEU A 217 31.39 -6.29 1.42
N SER A 218 31.59 -7.51 1.90
CA SER A 218 30.81 -8.66 1.42
C SER A 218 29.54 -8.82 2.25
N SER A 219 28.41 -9.11 1.60
CA SER A 219 27.23 -9.60 2.32
C SER A 219 27.53 -11.02 2.80
N VAL A 220 27.48 -11.24 4.11
CA VAL A 220 27.71 -12.56 4.68
C VAL A 220 26.35 -13.24 4.86
N GLU A 221 25.91 -13.98 3.83
CA GLU A 221 24.63 -14.74 3.91
C GLU A 221 24.50 -15.61 5.16
N PRO A 222 25.58 -16.30 5.63
CA PRO A 222 25.51 -17.06 6.89
C PRO A 222 25.20 -16.25 8.15
N CYS A 223 25.31 -14.91 8.09
CA CYS A 223 24.92 -14.01 9.18
C CYS A 223 23.55 -13.36 8.97
N SER A 224 22.76 -13.87 8.02
CA SER A 224 21.40 -13.36 7.70
C SER A 224 20.34 -14.38 8.05
N ILE A 225 19.11 -13.92 8.34
CA ILE A 225 17.94 -14.76 8.57
C ILE A 225 17.00 -14.54 7.37
N LEU A 226 17.11 -15.45 6.39
CA LEU A 226 16.38 -15.37 5.11
C LEU A 226 15.32 -16.47 4.99
N ALA A 227 14.75 -16.91 6.11
CA ALA A 227 13.70 -17.90 6.13
C ALA A 227 12.46 -17.37 5.39
N LYS A 228 11.58 -18.29 4.94
CA LYS A 228 10.32 -17.90 4.32
C LYS A 228 9.46 -17.06 5.25
N ASP A 229 8.57 -16.25 4.70
CA ASP A 229 7.74 -15.33 5.47
C ASP A 229 6.79 -16.03 6.45
N ASP A 230 6.43 -17.29 6.21
CA ASP A 230 5.66 -18.14 7.12
C ASP A 230 6.46 -18.69 8.32
N ALA A 231 7.78 -18.43 8.37
CA ALA A 231 8.60 -18.78 9.53
C ALA A 231 8.20 -17.93 10.75
N PRO A 232 8.39 -18.46 11.98
CA PRO A 232 7.90 -17.82 13.19
C PRO A 232 8.78 -16.62 13.62
N TYR A 233 8.93 -15.60 12.80
CA TYR A 233 9.71 -14.40 13.08
C TYR A 233 9.25 -13.63 14.33
N GLY A 234 8.00 -13.81 14.76
CA GLY A 234 7.48 -13.27 16.02
C GLY A 234 7.88 -14.08 17.26
N ASP A 235 8.40 -15.29 17.09
CA ASP A 235 8.84 -16.14 18.19
C ASP A 235 10.30 -15.83 18.56
N THR A 236 10.48 -15.31 19.77
CA THR A 236 11.81 -14.93 20.26
C THR A 236 12.73 -16.14 20.43
N ASP A 237 12.22 -17.31 20.80
CA ASP A 237 13.06 -18.49 21.03
C ASP A 237 13.55 -19.05 19.70
N TRP A 238 12.71 -19.05 18.67
CA TRP A 238 13.14 -19.35 17.30
C TRP A 238 14.23 -18.38 16.80
N LEU A 239 14.05 -17.07 17.00
CA LEU A 239 15.06 -16.08 16.62
C LEU A 239 16.39 -16.30 17.37
N LEU A 240 16.33 -16.67 18.65
CA LEU A 240 17.53 -17.02 19.44
C LEU A 240 18.26 -18.22 18.86
N GLU A 241 17.54 -19.24 18.38
CA GLU A 241 18.14 -20.40 17.70
C GLU A 241 18.84 -19.97 16.42
N GLN A 242 18.19 -19.12 15.60
CA GLN A 242 18.81 -18.58 14.38
C GLN A 242 20.08 -17.79 14.69
N LEU A 243 20.04 -16.90 15.68
CA LEU A 243 21.20 -16.10 16.08
C LEU A 243 22.36 -16.98 16.60
N ARG A 244 22.08 -17.98 17.42
CA ARG A 244 23.10 -18.92 17.94
C ARG A 244 23.70 -19.81 16.86
N ALA A 245 22.98 -20.10 15.80
CA ALA A 245 23.48 -20.87 14.65
C ALA A 245 24.41 -20.07 13.73
N MET A 246 24.47 -18.75 13.87
CA MET A 246 25.38 -17.92 13.07
C MET A 246 26.84 -18.15 13.43
N PRO A 247 27.78 -18.10 12.48
CA PRO A 247 29.20 -18.23 12.75
C PRO A 247 29.73 -17.12 13.68
N ARG A 248 29.12 -15.94 13.61
CA ARG A 248 29.29 -14.81 14.52
C ARG A 248 28.06 -13.92 14.48
N ILE A 249 27.81 -13.20 15.56
CA ILE A 249 26.76 -12.14 15.54
C ILE A 249 27.31 -10.94 14.76
N PRO A 250 26.57 -10.40 13.78
CA PRO A 250 26.96 -9.20 13.03
C PRO A 250 27.02 -7.94 13.91
N ASP A 251 27.82 -6.96 13.48
CA ASP A 251 27.83 -5.62 14.10
C ASP A 251 26.52 -4.86 13.82
N ALA A 252 25.84 -5.22 12.73
CA ALA A 252 24.58 -4.57 12.35
C ALA A 252 23.65 -5.51 11.57
N PHE A 253 22.34 -5.39 11.85
CA PHE A 253 21.28 -6.01 11.05
C PHE A 253 20.46 -4.95 10.32
N VAL A 254 20.15 -5.23 9.05
CA VAL A 254 19.17 -4.54 8.26
C VAL A 254 17.95 -5.44 8.13
N CYS A 255 16.84 -5.06 8.76
CA CYS A 255 15.62 -5.84 8.71
C CYS A 255 14.70 -5.35 7.58
N ALA A 256 13.99 -6.28 6.95
CA ALA A 256 13.10 -5.96 5.84
C ALA A 256 11.96 -5.04 6.28
N ASN A 257 11.52 -5.11 7.54
CA ASN A 257 10.53 -4.18 8.11
C ASN A 257 10.71 -3.97 9.62
N ASP A 258 9.91 -3.08 10.21
CA ASP A 258 9.97 -2.75 11.64
C ASP A 258 9.52 -3.91 12.53
N TYR A 259 8.55 -4.71 12.07
CA TYR A 259 8.10 -5.90 12.81
C TYR A 259 9.27 -6.87 13.06
N LEU A 260 9.99 -7.22 12.01
CA LEU A 260 11.17 -8.10 12.10
C LEU A 260 12.26 -7.49 12.98
N ALA A 261 12.50 -6.18 12.84
CA ALA A 261 13.52 -5.47 13.62
C ALA A 261 13.21 -5.49 15.12
N ILE A 262 11.96 -5.23 15.53
CA ILE A 262 11.55 -5.18 16.93
C ILE A 262 11.66 -6.56 17.58
N HIS A 263 11.23 -7.62 16.88
CA HIS A 263 11.37 -8.99 17.40
C HIS A 263 12.85 -9.40 17.48
N LEU A 264 13.66 -9.04 16.49
CA LEU A 264 15.11 -9.28 16.54
C LEU A 264 15.77 -8.54 17.70
N MET A 265 15.42 -7.27 17.96
CA MET A 265 15.93 -6.50 19.11
C MET A 265 15.64 -7.23 20.44
N THR A 266 14.45 -7.79 20.55
CA THR A 266 14.05 -8.57 21.74
C THR A 266 14.93 -9.82 21.91
N ALA A 267 15.19 -10.55 20.82
CA ALA A 267 16.04 -11.74 20.85
C ALA A 267 17.52 -11.39 21.17
N VAL A 268 18.04 -10.33 20.56
CA VAL A 268 19.42 -9.83 20.81
C VAL A 268 19.59 -9.45 22.29
N LYS A 269 18.63 -8.74 22.89
CA LYS A 269 18.65 -8.39 24.31
C LYS A 269 18.58 -9.63 25.21
N LYS A 270 17.78 -10.64 24.87
CA LYS A 270 17.75 -11.92 25.62
C LYS A 270 19.07 -12.68 25.55
N MET A 271 19.91 -12.47 24.55
CA MET A 271 21.27 -12.99 24.50
C MET A 271 22.25 -12.22 25.42
N GLY A 272 21.81 -11.17 26.08
CA GLY A 272 22.65 -10.30 26.89
C GLY A 272 23.44 -9.25 26.10
N LEU A 273 23.11 -9.05 24.82
CA LEU A 273 23.72 -8.04 23.96
C LEU A 273 22.90 -6.73 23.99
N SER A 274 23.60 -5.62 23.92
CA SER A 274 22.98 -4.28 23.92
C SER A 274 22.82 -3.72 22.52
N VAL A 275 21.70 -3.03 22.30
CA VAL A 275 21.43 -2.24 21.10
C VAL A 275 21.53 -0.78 21.51
N PRO A 276 22.35 0.04 20.85
CA PRO A 276 23.14 -0.18 19.64
C PRO A 276 24.61 -0.61 19.91
N ASN A 277 25.06 -0.76 21.18
CA ASN A 277 26.50 -0.84 21.49
C ASN A 277 27.16 -2.12 20.99
N ASP A 278 26.51 -3.27 21.13
CA ASP A 278 27.01 -4.55 20.61
C ASP A 278 26.49 -4.84 19.21
N VAL A 279 25.21 -4.53 18.94
CA VAL A 279 24.54 -4.78 17.68
C VAL A 279 23.65 -3.59 17.31
N MET A 280 23.87 -2.99 16.14
CA MET A 280 22.98 -1.98 15.57
C MET A 280 21.87 -2.64 14.74
N ILE A 281 20.66 -2.07 14.78
CA ILE A 281 19.50 -2.65 14.07
C ILE A 281 18.73 -1.54 13.37
N THR A 282 18.39 -1.77 12.10
CA THR A 282 17.49 -0.90 11.34
C THR A 282 16.27 -1.68 10.85
N GLY A 283 15.12 -1.00 10.79
CA GLY A 283 13.88 -1.49 10.21
C GLY A 283 13.50 -0.75 8.94
N PHE A 284 12.24 -0.91 8.56
CA PHE A 284 11.56 -0.20 7.48
C PHE A 284 10.07 -0.16 7.82
N ASP A 285 9.32 0.84 7.44
CA ASP A 285 7.91 1.18 7.49
C ASP A 285 7.67 2.48 8.27
N GLY A 286 8.44 2.78 9.33
CA GLY A 286 8.19 3.90 10.25
C GLY A 286 6.95 3.66 11.10
N SER A 287 6.75 2.41 11.54
CA SER A 287 5.59 2.03 12.36
C SER A 287 5.54 2.82 13.68
N PRO A 288 4.36 3.03 14.28
CA PRO A 288 4.24 3.67 15.60
C PRO A 288 5.10 2.97 16.66
N GLU A 289 5.16 1.64 16.63
CA GLU A 289 5.92 0.80 17.55
C GLU A 289 7.43 1.10 17.47
N SER A 290 7.93 1.42 16.26
CA SER A 290 9.35 1.76 16.04
C SER A 290 9.83 2.97 16.84
N SER A 291 8.91 3.86 17.24
CA SER A 291 9.23 5.07 18.02
C SER A 291 9.18 4.85 19.52
N VAL A 292 8.49 3.82 20.00
CA VAL A 292 8.28 3.56 21.44
C VAL A 292 9.06 2.34 21.95
N VAL A 293 9.60 1.51 21.07
CA VAL A 293 10.51 0.43 21.46
C VAL A 293 11.80 1.01 22.05
N ASP A 294 12.42 0.30 22.96
CA ASP A 294 13.65 0.72 23.62
C ASP A 294 14.86 -0.09 23.11
N PRO A 295 15.91 0.56 22.55
CA PRO A 295 15.94 1.95 22.10
C PRO A 295 15.02 2.18 20.89
N PRO A 296 14.60 3.45 20.63
CA PRO A 296 13.83 3.79 19.43
C PRO A 296 14.52 3.34 18.15
N LEU A 297 13.75 2.72 17.25
CA LEU A 297 14.28 2.04 16.06
C LEU A 297 14.57 3.02 14.93
N THR A 298 15.81 3.01 14.40
CA THR A 298 16.18 3.61 13.12
C THR A 298 15.45 2.87 12.00
N THR A 299 14.71 3.59 11.15
CA THR A 299 13.83 3.01 10.14
C THR A 299 13.69 3.92 8.92
N ALA A 300 13.05 3.46 7.86
CA ALA A 300 12.57 4.30 6.77
C ALA A 300 11.05 4.46 6.87
N GLN A 301 10.57 5.68 7.00
CA GLN A 301 9.14 5.96 7.10
C GLN A 301 8.47 5.92 5.73
N ILE A 302 7.42 5.13 5.60
CA ILE A 302 6.53 5.10 4.45
C ILE A 302 5.47 6.18 4.63
N PRO A 303 5.26 7.08 3.64
CA PRO A 303 4.16 8.04 3.67
C PRO A 303 2.85 7.35 3.27
N SER A 304 2.32 6.49 4.16
CA SER A 304 1.19 5.58 3.89
C SER A 304 -0.06 6.30 3.38
N MET A 305 -0.34 7.51 3.91
CA MET A 305 -1.46 8.34 3.43
C MET A 305 -1.28 8.78 1.98
N ASP A 306 -0.06 9.16 1.58
CA ASP A 306 0.22 9.61 0.21
C ASP A 306 0.25 8.41 -0.75
N LEU A 307 0.70 7.25 -0.28
CA LEU A 307 0.65 6.00 -1.05
C LEU A 307 -0.80 5.64 -1.42
N GLY A 308 -1.72 5.68 -0.45
CA GLY A 308 -3.14 5.41 -0.68
C GLY A 308 -3.81 6.45 -1.59
N ARG A 309 -3.49 7.74 -1.42
CA ARG A 309 -3.98 8.80 -2.32
C ARG A 309 -3.48 8.60 -3.75
N THR A 310 -2.21 8.25 -3.92
CA THR A 310 -1.59 8.00 -5.23
C THR A 310 -2.26 6.81 -5.91
N ALA A 311 -2.48 5.70 -5.18
CA ALA A 311 -3.16 4.52 -5.72
C ALA A 311 -4.61 4.86 -6.16
N ALA A 312 -5.35 5.62 -5.35
CA ALA A 312 -6.69 6.07 -5.71
C ALA A 312 -6.68 6.94 -6.98
N TYR A 313 -5.77 7.90 -7.06
CA TYR A 313 -5.63 8.75 -8.25
C TYR A 313 -5.36 7.93 -9.52
N ILE A 314 -4.43 6.97 -9.44
CA ILE A 314 -4.07 6.11 -10.57
C ILE A 314 -5.26 5.22 -10.97
N LEU A 315 -5.95 4.60 -10.02
CA LEU A 315 -7.11 3.75 -10.32
C LEU A 315 -8.25 4.55 -10.96
N LEU A 316 -8.57 5.72 -10.40
CA LEU A 316 -9.63 6.60 -10.96
C LEU A 316 -9.29 7.08 -12.36
N ASN A 317 -8.01 7.41 -12.62
CA ASN A 317 -7.55 7.76 -13.95
C ASN A 317 -7.63 6.56 -14.91
N ARG A 318 -7.28 5.35 -14.47
CA ARG A 318 -7.39 4.12 -15.26
C ARG A 318 -8.83 3.79 -15.62
N ILE A 319 -9.78 3.97 -14.70
CA ILE A 319 -11.22 3.79 -14.97
C ILE A 319 -11.70 4.74 -16.08
N GLN A 320 -11.22 5.97 -16.10
CA GLN A 320 -11.60 6.97 -17.11
C GLN A 320 -10.86 6.79 -18.44
N ASN A 321 -9.63 6.32 -18.40
CA ASN A 321 -8.71 6.22 -19.54
C ASN A 321 -8.11 4.79 -19.63
N PRO A 322 -8.92 3.76 -19.94
CA PRO A 322 -8.47 2.37 -19.89
C PRO A 322 -7.37 2.01 -20.91
N SER A 323 -7.22 2.82 -21.96
CA SER A 323 -6.21 2.60 -23.00
C SER A 323 -4.83 3.21 -22.71
N HIS A 324 -4.67 3.96 -21.60
CA HIS A 324 -3.36 4.48 -21.23
C HIS A 324 -2.38 3.32 -20.93
N PRO A 325 -1.08 3.49 -21.21
CA PRO A 325 -0.09 2.48 -20.85
C PRO A 325 -0.06 2.24 -19.34
N ASN A 326 0.26 1.02 -18.90
CA ASN A 326 0.45 0.73 -17.50
C ASN A 326 1.65 1.50 -16.94
N ILE A 327 1.53 1.97 -15.72
CA ILE A 327 2.55 2.77 -15.05
C ILE A 327 3.00 2.13 -13.75
N ARG A 328 4.27 2.39 -13.39
CA ARG A 328 4.81 2.08 -12.07
C ARG A 328 5.19 3.38 -11.38
N VAL A 329 4.73 3.54 -10.15
CA VAL A 329 4.97 4.74 -9.34
C VAL A 329 5.61 4.34 -8.02
N TYR A 330 6.72 5.01 -7.71
CA TYR A 330 7.41 4.90 -6.43
C TYR A 330 7.11 6.15 -5.60
N VAL A 331 6.59 5.96 -4.40
CA VAL A 331 6.40 7.04 -3.42
C VAL A 331 7.62 7.05 -2.50
N ASN A 332 8.32 8.18 -2.44
CA ASN A 332 9.56 8.30 -1.69
C ASN A 332 9.34 8.04 -0.20
N THR A 333 10.24 7.28 0.40
CA THR A 333 10.32 7.06 1.84
C THR A 333 11.38 7.95 2.49
N VAL A 334 11.31 8.14 3.80
CA VAL A 334 12.20 9.04 4.55
C VAL A 334 12.96 8.27 5.62
N PRO A 335 14.29 8.14 5.54
CA PRO A 335 15.09 7.57 6.62
C PRO A 335 14.95 8.38 7.92
N LEU A 336 14.62 7.70 9.00
CA LEU A 336 14.53 8.24 10.36
C LEU A 336 15.61 7.59 11.21
N LEU A 337 16.67 8.34 11.48
CA LEU A 337 17.78 7.87 12.34
C LEU A 337 17.38 8.07 13.81
N ARG A 338 17.55 7.00 14.63
CA ARG A 338 17.20 6.95 16.03
C ARG A 338 18.23 6.13 16.82
N ASP A 339 17.94 5.80 18.05
CA ASP A 339 18.91 5.30 19.04
C ASP A 339 19.25 3.80 18.89
N SER A 340 18.60 3.04 18.00
CA SER A 340 19.00 1.66 17.66
C SER A 340 20.26 1.59 16.79
N THR A 341 20.77 2.74 16.39
CA THR A 341 22.08 2.93 15.68
C THR A 341 22.87 4.06 16.36
N ARG A 342 24.18 4.19 16.05
CA ARG A 342 25.06 5.19 16.68
C ARG A 342 25.04 6.51 15.92
#